data_f690310eef877907dac7b693d086f8a9
#
_entry.id   f690310eef877907dac7b693d086f8a9
#
_cell.length_a   1.000
_cell.length_b   1.000
_cell.length_c   1.000
_cell.angle_alpha   90.00
_cell.angle_beta   90.00
_cell.angle_gamma   90.00
#
_symmetry.space_group_name_H-M   'P 1'
#
loop_
_entity.id
_entity.type
_entity.pdbx_description
1 polymer ?
#
loop_
_entity_poly.entity_id
_entity_poly.type
_entity_poly.pdbx_seq_one_letter_code
_entity_poly.pdbx_strand_id
1 'polypeptide(L)'
;MRRASTKVLFVTCYSIVILADISLATFSYLKNHSEDAAFLEDLGWLPLLFVTCIVSAHSIGVYPVINLLMGELFPSDIRSLAIGLTLSAALCSGTTNILIYQFLISGLEFFGTFYYYAGVSFVALLWGIFNIPDNRGLSLAKVEAKFSEKSDQKKKLDEVE
;
A
#
# COMPACT_ATOMS: atom_id res chain seq x y z
N MET A 1 -2.78 24.68 6.15
CA MET A 1 -2.42 23.28 6.42
C MET A 1 -1.78 22.70 5.16
N ARG A 2 -0.51 22.33 5.20
CA ARG A 2 0.20 21.70 4.07
C ARG A 2 -0.37 20.28 3.91
N ARG A 3 -1.19 20.03 2.89
CA ARG A 3 -1.60 18.66 2.55
C ARG A 3 -0.33 17.89 2.20
N ALA A 4 0.01 16.90 3.00
CA ALA A 4 1.07 15.97 2.65
C ALA A 4 0.71 15.35 1.29
N SER A 5 1.65 15.34 0.35
CA SER A 5 1.43 14.71 -0.95
C SER A 5 1.09 13.24 -0.72
N THR A 6 0.06 12.75 -1.37
CA THR A 6 -0.37 11.34 -1.34
C THR A 6 0.82 10.41 -1.57
N LYS A 7 1.71 10.80 -2.48
CA LYS A 7 2.95 10.09 -2.78
C LYS A 7 3.91 10.04 -1.59
N VAL A 8 4.11 11.17 -0.89
CA VAL A 8 4.99 11.22 0.30
C VAL A 8 4.46 10.33 1.40
N LEU A 9 3.14 10.37 1.66
CA LEU A 9 2.51 9.51 2.67
C LEU A 9 2.70 8.03 2.32
N PHE A 10 2.46 7.64 1.07
CA PHE A 10 2.66 6.29 0.58
C PHE A 10 4.10 5.82 0.77
N VAL A 11 5.08 6.59 0.30
CA VAL A 11 6.50 6.25 0.41
C VAL A 11 6.93 6.11 1.86
N THR A 12 6.52 7.04 2.74
CA THR A 12 6.87 7.00 4.16
C THR A 12 6.31 5.75 4.83
N CYS A 13 5.03 5.42 4.60
CA CYS A 13 4.39 4.26 5.22
C CYS A 13 4.99 2.94 4.73
N TYR A 14 5.24 2.80 3.41
CA TYR A 14 5.91 1.60 2.89
C TYR A 14 7.35 1.46 3.39
N SER A 15 8.08 2.56 3.56
CA SER A 15 9.42 2.50 4.15
C SER A 15 9.39 1.99 5.60
N ILE A 16 8.41 2.43 6.38
CA ILE A 16 8.21 1.93 7.76
C ILE A 16 7.88 0.44 7.76
N VAL A 17 7.00 -0.01 6.87
CA VAL A 17 6.65 -1.44 6.73
C VAL A 17 7.88 -2.28 6.41
N ILE A 18 8.67 -1.89 5.42
CA ILE A 18 9.89 -2.61 5.01
C ILE A 18 10.89 -2.70 6.17
N LEU A 19 11.13 -1.60 6.88
CA LEU A 19 12.02 -1.59 8.04
C LEU A 19 11.53 -2.50 9.16
N ALA A 20 10.24 -2.49 9.43
CA ALA A 20 9.63 -3.34 10.45
C ALA A 20 9.66 -4.83 10.06
N ASP A 21 9.40 -5.17 8.79
CA ASP A 21 9.51 -6.55 8.28
C ASP A 21 10.94 -7.08 8.38
N ILE A 22 11.94 -6.29 7.97
CA ILE A 22 13.36 -6.65 8.07
C ILE A 22 13.76 -6.83 9.54
N SER A 23 13.33 -5.92 10.42
CA SER A 23 13.63 -5.99 11.85
C SER A 23 13.04 -7.25 12.49
N LEU A 24 11.80 -7.58 12.14
CA LEU A 24 11.11 -8.78 12.63
C LEU A 24 11.79 -10.05 12.12
N ALA A 25 12.15 -10.09 10.84
CA ALA A 25 12.87 -11.20 10.23
C ALA A 25 14.24 -11.43 10.90
N THR A 26 15.00 -10.35 11.09
CA THR A 26 16.33 -10.38 11.72
C THR A 26 16.23 -10.82 13.19
N PHE A 27 15.27 -10.31 13.92
CA PHE A 27 15.03 -10.73 15.32
C PHE A 27 14.72 -12.22 15.41
N SER A 28 13.86 -12.72 14.52
CA SER A 28 13.50 -14.13 14.49
C SER A 28 14.68 -15.03 14.08
N TYR A 29 15.50 -14.58 13.14
CA TYR A 29 16.72 -15.28 12.73
C TYR A 29 17.72 -15.38 13.91
N LEU A 30 17.97 -14.28 14.60
CA LEU A 30 18.86 -14.25 15.76
C LEU A 30 18.37 -15.15 16.87
N LYS A 31 17.07 -15.15 17.15
CA LYS A 31 16.48 -16.02 18.18
C LYS A 31 16.68 -17.51 17.89
N ASN A 32 16.65 -17.89 16.63
CA ASN A 32 16.81 -19.31 16.22
C ASN A 32 18.27 -19.75 16.12
N HIS A 33 19.23 -18.82 15.91
CA HIS A 33 20.62 -19.17 15.58
C HIS A 33 21.67 -18.63 16.58
N SER A 34 21.29 -17.80 17.56
CA SER A 34 22.22 -17.24 18.53
C SER A 34 22.28 -18.11 19.79
N GLU A 35 23.50 -18.31 20.31
CA GLU A 35 23.73 -18.94 21.60
C GLU A 35 23.28 -18.08 22.78
N ASP A 36 23.12 -16.75 22.59
CA ASP A 36 22.62 -15.78 23.56
C ASP A 36 21.08 -15.67 23.58
N ALA A 37 20.37 -16.77 23.34
CA ALA A 37 18.91 -16.80 23.33
C ALA A 37 18.24 -16.25 24.61
N ALA A 38 18.92 -16.34 25.75
CA ALA A 38 18.40 -15.85 27.03
C ALA A 38 18.14 -14.33 27.06
N PHE A 39 18.99 -13.53 26.41
CA PHE A 39 18.77 -12.08 26.31
C PHE A 39 17.63 -11.73 25.34
N LEU A 40 17.44 -12.54 24.32
CA LEU A 40 16.37 -12.37 23.33
C LEU A 40 15.00 -12.85 23.87
N GLU A 41 14.98 -13.71 24.90
CA GLU A 41 13.74 -14.11 25.59
C GLU A 41 13.16 -12.96 26.41
N ASP A 42 13.98 -12.16 27.08
CA ASP A 42 13.53 -10.95 27.79
C ASP A 42 12.95 -9.89 26.84
N LEU A 43 13.36 -9.90 25.57
CA LEU A 43 12.83 -9.02 24.51
C LEU A 43 11.66 -9.64 23.73
N GLY A 44 10.99 -10.64 24.26
CA GLY A 44 9.85 -11.33 23.62
C GLY A 44 8.67 -10.44 23.22
N TRP A 45 8.59 -9.22 23.74
CA TRP A 45 7.60 -8.21 23.37
C TRP A 45 7.94 -7.44 22.06
N LEU A 46 9.21 -7.48 21.64
CA LEU A 46 9.69 -6.75 20.45
C LEU A 46 8.98 -7.15 19.15
N PRO A 47 8.77 -8.43 18.85
CA PRO A 47 8.00 -8.85 17.67
C PRO A 47 6.60 -8.27 17.63
N LEU A 48 5.93 -8.17 18.80
CA LEU A 48 4.61 -7.58 18.90
C LEU A 48 4.63 -6.09 18.50
N LEU A 49 5.67 -5.37 18.89
CA LEU A 49 5.86 -3.97 18.52
C LEU A 49 6.05 -3.83 17.01
N PHE A 50 6.90 -4.65 16.40
CA PHE A 50 7.10 -4.61 14.94
C PHE A 50 5.82 -4.92 14.17
N VAL A 51 5.09 -5.96 14.54
CA VAL A 51 3.79 -6.28 13.93
C VAL A 51 2.80 -5.12 14.09
N THR A 52 2.74 -4.50 15.27
CA THR A 52 1.89 -3.33 15.51
C THR A 52 2.28 -2.15 14.62
N CYS A 53 3.56 -1.91 14.40
CA CYS A 53 4.05 -0.89 13.48
C CYS A 53 3.64 -1.18 12.04
N ILE A 54 3.75 -2.43 11.58
CA ILE A 54 3.36 -2.85 10.23
C ILE A 54 1.86 -2.58 10.01
N VAL A 55 1.01 -3.07 10.92
CA VAL A 55 -0.44 -2.92 10.84
C VAL A 55 -0.85 -1.44 10.90
N SER A 56 -0.23 -0.66 11.79
CA SER A 56 -0.51 0.78 11.93
C SER A 56 -0.10 1.56 10.68
N ALA A 57 1.08 1.32 10.14
CA ALA A 57 1.55 1.97 8.92
C ALA A 57 0.65 1.64 7.72
N HIS A 58 0.19 0.39 7.61
CA HIS A 58 -0.74 -0.05 6.57
C HIS A 58 -2.11 0.64 6.69
N SER A 59 -2.64 0.71 7.91
CA SER A 59 -3.97 1.29 8.18
C SER A 59 -4.00 2.81 8.04
N ILE A 60 -2.93 3.51 8.45
CA ILE A 60 -2.87 4.98 8.43
C ILE A 60 -2.47 5.51 7.05
N GLY A 61 -1.61 4.80 6.34
CA GLY A 61 -1.03 5.30 5.10
C GLY A 61 -1.48 4.59 3.85
N VAL A 62 -1.27 3.29 3.75
CA VAL A 62 -1.46 2.56 2.50
C VAL A 62 -2.94 2.46 2.14
N TYR A 63 -3.77 2.06 3.10
CA TYR A 63 -5.20 1.85 2.86
C TYR A 63 -5.96 3.13 2.48
N PRO A 64 -5.82 4.27 3.17
CA PRO A 64 -6.45 5.52 2.77
C PRO A 64 -5.99 6.05 1.41
N VAL A 65 -4.70 5.88 1.08
CA VAL A 65 -4.14 6.30 -0.22
C VAL A 65 -4.78 5.53 -1.36
N ILE A 66 -4.94 4.21 -1.22
CA ILE A 66 -5.59 3.38 -2.23
C ILE A 66 -7.05 3.79 -2.42
N ASN A 67 -7.80 3.99 -1.34
CA ASN A 67 -9.20 4.42 -1.42
C ASN A 67 -9.36 5.81 -2.06
N LEU A 68 -8.44 6.73 -1.76
CA LEU A 68 -8.42 8.06 -2.37
C LEU A 68 -8.17 7.95 -3.89
N LEU A 69 -7.19 7.17 -4.30
CA LEU A 69 -6.87 6.93 -5.70
C LEU A 69 -8.04 6.30 -6.46
N MET A 70 -8.76 5.34 -5.86
CA MET A 70 -9.96 4.76 -6.47
C MET A 70 -11.05 5.82 -6.69
N GLY A 71 -11.21 6.76 -5.74
CA GLY A 71 -12.18 7.85 -5.86
C GLY A 71 -11.84 8.87 -6.94
N GLU A 72 -10.54 9.10 -7.19
CA GLU A 72 -10.06 10.10 -8.16
C GLU A 72 -9.87 9.56 -9.58
N LEU A 73 -9.57 8.25 -9.74
CA LEU A 73 -9.26 7.63 -11.03
C LEU A 73 -10.50 7.29 -11.86
N PHE A 74 -11.64 7.06 -11.22
CA PHE A 74 -12.85 6.60 -11.93
C PHE A 74 -13.90 7.70 -12.05
N PRO A 75 -14.44 7.93 -13.28
CA PRO A 75 -15.58 8.83 -13.50
C PRO A 75 -16.81 8.36 -12.74
N SER A 76 -17.72 9.28 -12.42
CA SER A 76 -18.93 9.06 -11.62
C SER A 76 -19.77 7.88 -12.11
N ASP A 77 -19.88 7.72 -13.44
CA ASP A 77 -20.80 6.78 -14.08
C ASP A 77 -20.42 5.31 -13.87
N ILE A 78 -19.12 5.01 -13.75
CA ILE A 78 -18.61 3.64 -13.59
C ILE A 78 -17.94 3.41 -12.24
N ARG A 79 -17.89 4.43 -11.38
CA ARG A 79 -17.13 4.40 -10.11
C ARG A 79 -17.56 3.26 -9.19
N SER A 80 -18.87 3.03 -9.04
CA SER A 80 -19.38 1.98 -8.16
C SER A 80 -19.00 0.58 -8.64
N LEU A 81 -19.07 0.34 -9.94
CA LEU A 81 -18.67 -0.92 -10.56
C LEU A 81 -17.16 -1.16 -10.42
N ALA A 82 -16.38 -0.13 -10.73
CA ALA A 82 -14.92 -0.20 -10.65
C ALA A 82 -14.42 -0.46 -9.21
N ILE A 83 -15.00 0.22 -8.22
CA ILE A 83 -14.69 0.00 -6.80
C ILE A 83 -15.08 -1.43 -6.39
N GLY A 84 -16.25 -1.92 -6.80
CA GLY A 84 -16.70 -3.28 -6.51
C GLY A 84 -15.76 -4.35 -7.08
N LEU A 85 -15.35 -4.20 -8.33
CA LEU A 85 -14.38 -5.12 -8.98
C LEU A 85 -13.02 -5.08 -8.29
N THR A 86 -12.52 -3.89 -7.98
CA THR A 86 -11.23 -3.73 -7.31
C THR A 86 -11.25 -4.33 -5.91
N LEU A 87 -12.34 -4.12 -5.16
CA LEU A 87 -12.49 -4.71 -3.82
C LEU A 87 -12.59 -6.24 -3.89
N SER A 88 -13.32 -6.79 -4.85
CA SER A 88 -13.41 -8.24 -5.07
C SER A 88 -12.02 -8.83 -5.41
N ALA A 89 -11.27 -8.18 -6.29
CA ALA A 89 -9.91 -8.58 -6.63
C ALA A 89 -8.97 -8.52 -5.40
N ALA A 90 -9.12 -7.48 -4.56
CA ALA A 90 -8.33 -7.35 -3.33
C ALA A 90 -8.64 -8.47 -2.33
N LEU A 91 -9.91 -8.85 -2.17
CA LEU A 91 -10.31 -9.96 -1.30
C LEU A 91 -9.77 -11.32 -1.81
N CYS A 92 -9.87 -11.58 -3.12
CA CYS A 92 -9.29 -12.77 -3.72
C CYS A 92 -7.77 -12.82 -3.53
N SER A 93 -7.09 -11.68 -3.74
CA SER A 93 -5.64 -11.56 -3.50
C SER A 93 -5.29 -11.79 -2.03
N GLY A 94 -6.08 -11.28 -1.08
CA GLY A 94 -5.89 -11.52 0.35
C GLY A 94 -6.00 -13.00 0.71
N THR A 95 -7.01 -13.69 0.20
CA THR A 95 -7.17 -15.14 0.41
C THR A 95 -5.99 -15.93 -0.17
N THR A 96 -5.57 -15.60 -1.38
CA THR A 96 -4.39 -16.22 -2.02
C THR A 96 -3.12 -15.99 -1.19
N ASN A 97 -2.97 -14.79 -0.61
CA ASN A 97 -1.83 -14.45 0.25
C ASN A 97 -1.78 -15.32 1.50
N ILE A 98 -2.93 -15.63 2.13
CA ILE A 98 -2.98 -16.54 3.29
C ILE A 98 -2.50 -17.94 2.92
N LEU A 99 -2.86 -18.46 1.75
CA LEU A 99 -2.39 -19.76 1.27
C LEU A 99 -0.87 -19.74 1.00
N ILE A 100 -0.38 -18.68 0.35
CA ILE A 100 1.06 -18.50 0.10
C ILE A 100 1.83 -18.42 1.42
N TYR A 101 1.31 -17.75 2.43
CA TYR A 101 1.92 -17.64 3.75
C TYR A 101 2.16 -19.01 4.40
N GLN A 102 1.19 -19.93 4.32
CA GLN A 102 1.35 -21.29 4.84
C GLN A 102 2.47 -22.05 4.12
N PHE A 103 2.59 -21.90 2.81
CA PHE A 103 3.67 -22.47 2.02
C PHE A 103 5.03 -21.89 2.38
N LEU A 104 5.10 -20.57 2.53
CA LEU A 104 6.33 -19.89 2.89
C LEU A 104 6.85 -20.29 4.28
N ILE A 105 5.96 -20.36 5.27
CA ILE A 105 6.36 -20.81 6.62
C ILE A 105 6.88 -22.24 6.62
N SER A 106 6.27 -23.14 5.83
CA SER A 106 6.70 -24.52 5.78
C SER A 106 8.04 -24.73 5.05
N GLY A 107 8.40 -23.81 4.12
CA GLY A 107 9.62 -23.91 3.31
C GLY A 107 10.77 -23.02 3.72
N LEU A 108 10.47 -21.80 4.17
CA LEU A 108 11.46 -20.75 4.47
C LEU A 108 11.56 -20.41 5.97
N GLU A 109 10.81 -21.10 6.83
CA GLU A 109 10.63 -20.76 8.22
C GLU A 109 10.05 -19.37 8.45
N PHE A 110 9.91 -18.94 9.70
CA PHE A 110 9.30 -17.67 10.05
C PHE A 110 10.12 -16.47 9.56
N PHE A 111 11.43 -16.49 9.75
CA PHE A 111 12.31 -15.39 9.36
C PHE A 111 12.40 -15.21 7.84
N GLY A 112 12.49 -16.31 7.08
CA GLY A 112 12.53 -16.24 5.62
C GLY A 112 11.25 -15.70 5.00
N THR A 113 10.11 -16.01 5.62
CA THR A 113 8.80 -15.47 5.21
C THR A 113 8.74 -13.95 5.32
N PHE A 114 9.24 -13.37 6.40
CA PHE A 114 9.26 -11.91 6.56
C PHE A 114 10.27 -11.22 5.65
N TYR A 115 11.41 -11.84 5.36
CA TYR A 115 12.31 -11.32 4.31
C TYR A 115 11.66 -11.32 2.93
N TYR A 116 10.88 -12.35 2.60
CA TYR A 116 10.10 -12.38 1.36
C TYR A 116 9.09 -11.22 1.31
N TYR A 117 8.34 -10.98 2.38
CA TYR A 117 7.39 -9.85 2.44
C TYR A 117 8.07 -8.48 2.38
N ALA A 118 9.22 -8.33 3.01
CA ALA A 118 10.02 -7.11 2.87
C ALA A 118 10.44 -6.86 1.40
N GLY A 119 10.84 -7.92 0.68
CA GLY A 119 11.16 -7.86 -0.74
C GLY A 119 9.96 -7.45 -1.60
N VAL A 120 8.81 -8.07 -1.39
CA VAL A 120 7.55 -7.72 -2.09
C VAL A 120 7.14 -6.27 -1.80
N SER A 121 7.22 -5.84 -0.54
CA SER A 121 6.93 -4.45 -0.14
C SER A 121 7.89 -3.46 -0.80
N PHE A 122 9.17 -3.83 -0.96
CA PHE A 122 10.15 -3.01 -1.65
C PHE A 122 9.82 -2.85 -3.14
N VAL A 123 9.42 -3.92 -3.82
CA VAL A 123 8.97 -3.88 -5.22
C VAL A 123 7.72 -3.00 -5.35
N ALA A 124 6.76 -3.14 -4.43
CA ALA A 124 5.55 -2.32 -4.39
C ALA A 124 5.87 -0.83 -4.16
N LEU A 125 6.86 -0.52 -3.30
CA LEU A 125 7.34 0.83 -3.08
C LEU A 125 7.90 1.44 -4.37
N LEU A 126 8.79 0.72 -5.06
CA LEU A 126 9.38 1.16 -6.33
C LEU A 126 8.28 1.42 -7.37
N TRP A 127 7.36 0.46 -7.52
CA TRP A 127 6.24 0.61 -8.44
C TRP A 127 5.38 1.85 -8.11
N GLY A 128 5.09 2.09 -6.83
CA GLY A 128 4.35 3.24 -6.37
C GLY A 128 5.06 4.57 -6.63
N ILE A 129 6.38 4.63 -6.47
CA ILE A 129 7.17 5.83 -6.77
C ILE A 129 7.03 6.24 -8.25
N PHE A 130 7.01 5.28 -9.16
CA PHE A 130 6.91 5.55 -10.60
C PHE A 130 5.49 5.82 -11.07
N ASN A 131 4.48 5.15 -10.50
CA ASN A 131 3.11 5.14 -11.01
C ASN A 131 2.14 6.06 -10.25
N ILE A 132 2.41 6.40 -8.98
CA ILE A 132 1.53 7.31 -8.23
C ILE A 132 1.79 8.75 -8.68
N PRO A 133 0.80 9.43 -9.30
CA PRO A 133 0.94 10.83 -9.70
C PRO A 133 1.08 11.72 -8.46
N ASP A 134 1.97 12.69 -8.55
CA ASP A 134 2.16 13.68 -7.49
C ASP A 134 1.01 14.71 -7.57
N ASN A 135 -0.06 14.48 -6.83
CA ASN A 135 -1.24 15.36 -6.80
C ASN A 135 -0.97 16.69 -6.08
N ARG A 136 0.24 17.24 -6.20
CA ARG A 136 0.57 18.57 -5.74
C ARG A 136 -0.11 19.61 -6.64
N GLY A 137 -1.37 19.94 -6.31
CA GLY A 137 -2.01 21.13 -6.86
C GLY A 137 -3.02 20.94 -7.98
N LEU A 138 -3.49 19.73 -8.27
CA LEU A 138 -4.73 19.55 -8.99
C LEU A 138 -5.90 19.73 -7.99
N SER A 139 -6.24 21.00 -7.74
CA SER A 139 -7.52 21.36 -7.13
C SER A 139 -8.63 20.70 -7.97
N LEU A 140 -9.63 20.11 -7.30
CA LEU A 140 -10.88 19.64 -7.93
C LEU A 140 -11.43 20.66 -8.94
N ALA A 141 -11.25 21.95 -8.67
CA ALA A 141 -11.57 23.05 -9.58
C ALA A 141 -10.83 23.00 -10.92
N LYS A 142 -9.60 22.48 -11.01
CA LYS A 142 -8.89 22.34 -12.29
C LYS A 142 -9.33 21.13 -13.08
N VAL A 143 -9.75 20.08 -12.41
CA VAL A 143 -10.33 18.89 -13.03
C VAL A 143 -11.72 19.21 -13.55
N GLU A 144 -12.55 19.90 -12.76
CA GLU A 144 -13.87 20.39 -13.15
C GLU A 144 -13.80 21.38 -14.32
N ALA A 145 -12.85 22.31 -14.31
CA ALA A 145 -12.62 23.25 -15.41
C ALA A 145 -12.26 22.53 -16.72
N LYS A 146 -11.44 21.49 -16.64
CA LYS A 146 -11.02 20.68 -17.80
C LYS A 146 -12.15 19.82 -18.38
N PHE A 147 -13.06 19.36 -17.54
CA PHE A 147 -14.27 18.64 -17.97
C PHE A 147 -15.34 19.60 -18.53
N SER A 148 -15.49 20.78 -17.92
CA SER A 148 -16.38 21.84 -18.46
C SER A 148 -15.93 22.28 -19.85
N GLU A 149 -14.66 22.53 -20.03
CA GLU A 149 -14.07 22.95 -21.31
C GLU A 149 -14.26 21.87 -22.42
N LYS A 150 -14.11 20.59 -22.07
CA LYS A 150 -14.39 19.49 -22.99
C LYS A 150 -15.87 19.33 -23.33
N SER A 151 -16.75 19.57 -22.36
CA SER A 151 -18.20 19.54 -22.57
C SER A 151 -18.68 20.66 -23.48
N ASP A 152 -18.10 21.85 -23.32
CA ASP A 152 -18.41 23.01 -24.17
C ASP A 152 -17.87 22.86 -25.59
N GLN A 153 -16.70 22.25 -25.75
CA GLN A 153 -16.18 21.91 -27.09
C GLN A 153 -17.06 20.89 -27.82
N LYS A 154 -17.57 19.90 -27.10
CA LYS A 154 -18.46 18.90 -27.68
C LYS A 154 -19.81 19.50 -28.09
N LYS A 155 -20.39 20.39 -27.26
CA LYS A 155 -21.61 21.11 -27.62
C LYS A 155 -21.45 22.00 -28.86
N LYS A 156 -20.31 22.68 -29.01
CA LYS A 156 -20.03 23.49 -30.17
C LYS A 156 -19.84 22.68 -31.47
N LEU A 157 -19.37 21.43 -31.35
CA LEU A 157 -19.27 20.51 -32.49
C LEU A 157 -20.66 19.99 -32.92
N ASP A 158 -21.53 19.66 -31.93
CA ASP A 158 -22.89 19.17 -32.18
C ASP A 158 -23.84 20.29 -32.70
N GLU A 159 -23.51 21.59 -32.57
CA GLU A 159 -24.26 22.73 -33.11
C GLU A 159 -23.85 23.12 -34.55
N VAL A 160 -22.80 22.51 -35.08
CA VAL A 160 -22.25 22.81 -36.42
C VAL A 160 -22.61 21.74 -37.46
N GLU A 161 -23.17 20.60 -37.00
CA GLU A 161 -23.78 19.57 -37.86
C GLU A 161 -25.30 19.77 -38.00
#